data_20e4d5b3bee69a11643efaab4a537bd8
#
_entry.id   20e4d5b3bee69a11643efaab4a537bd8
#
_cell.length_a   1.000
_cell.length_b   1.000
_cell.length_c   1.000
_cell.angle_alpha   90.00
_cell.angle_beta   90.00
_cell.angle_gamma   90.00
#
_symmetry.space_group_name_H-M   'P 1'
#
loop_
_entity.id
_entity.type
_entity.pdbx_description
1 polymer ?
#
loop_
_entity_poly.entity_id
_entity_poly.type
_entity_poly.pdbx_seq_one_letter_code
_entity_poly.pdbx_strand_id
1 'polypeptide(L)'
;MGGRAATALRSLLFWVDVAGPQGPFEPAFAAEHPIDPQVRVGHVHLRTADIDRVRAFYVDIMGFDVILEARDVPGWGTTGDILFLSAGGYHHHLGFNTWKSAGGPPQPDGVTGLHHVALNFSSRARLAQTVQRLVDAGVPLRQLSDHGTHLAVYLSDPDGNDLELAWDRPFEEWPVYGSAGAPAIDAPLDLDDLLAAA
;
A
#
# COMPACT_ATOMS: atom_id res chain seq x y z
N MET A 1 -41.77 -18.44 12.92
CA MET A 1 -40.41 -18.15 13.39
C MET A 1 -39.46 -18.76 12.39
N GLY A 2 -38.98 -18.03 11.39
CA GLY A 2 -38.11 -18.57 10.36
C GLY A 2 -37.77 -17.50 9.31
N GLY A 3 -37.05 -16.45 9.70
CA GLY A 3 -36.78 -15.41 8.76
C GLY A 3 -35.48 -14.61 9.01
N ARG A 4 -34.63 -15.01 9.95
CA ARG A 4 -33.41 -14.26 10.29
C ARG A 4 -32.06 -14.98 10.03
N ALA A 5 -32.09 -16.28 9.73
CA ALA A 5 -30.85 -17.05 9.51
C ALA A 5 -30.36 -17.01 8.05
N ALA A 6 -31.22 -16.67 7.09
CA ALA A 6 -30.82 -16.63 5.66
C ALA A 6 -30.12 -15.35 5.23
N THR A 7 -30.22 -14.26 6.00
CA THR A 7 -29.65 -12.96 5.65
C THR A 7 -28.17 -12.83 6.07
N ALA A 8 -27.76 -13.55 7.11
CA ALA A 8 -26.39 -13.47 7.60
C ALA A 8 -25.37 -14.28 6.77
N LEU A 9 -25.82 -15.32 6.06
CA LEU A 9 -24.94 -16.12 5.19
C LEU A 9 -24.71 -15.46 3.81
N ARG A 10 -25.54 -14.54 3.41
CA ARG A 10 -25.35 -13.82 2.12
C ARG A 10 -24.24 -12.77 2.19
N SER A 11 -23.95 -12.21 3.35
CA SER A 11 -22.92 -11.18 3.48
C SER A 11 -21.48 -11.68 3.42
N LEU A 12 -21.25 -13.00 3.56
CA LEU A 12 -19.92 -13.62 3.44
C LEU A 12 -19.63 -14.18 2.03
N LEU A 13 -20.64 -14.22 1.17
CA LEU A 13 -20.49 -14.74 -0.21
C LEU A 13 -20.21 -13.66 -1.27
N PHE A 14 -20.15 -12.39 -0.86
CA PHE A 14 -20.00 -11.25 -1.79
C PHE A 14 -18.61 -11.02 -2.36
N TRP A 15 -17.63 -11.82 -1.95
CA TRP A 15 -16.30 -11.79 -2.54
C TRP A 15 -16.14 -12.75 -3.73
N VAL A 16 -17.25 -13.29 -4.27
CA VAL A 16 -17.21 -14.49 -5.12
C VAL A 16 -17.63 -14.25 -6.55
N ASP A 17 -18.21 -13.10 -6.89
CA ASP A 17 -18.69 -12.87 -8.26
C ASP A 17 -17.96 -11.70 -8.90
N VAL A 18 -16.86 -12.06 -9.53
CA VAL A 18 -15.95 -11.14 -10.17
C VAL A 18 -16.20 -11.16 -11.66
N ALA A 19 -16.97 -10.24 -12.15
CA ALA A 19 -17.35 -10.17 -13.55
C ALA A 19 -16.73 -8.98 -14.27
N GLY A 20 -15.76 -9.27 -15.14
CA GLY A 20 -15.37 -8.42 -16.26
C GLY A 20 -14.25 -7.42 -16.02
N PRO A 21 -13.72 -6.79 -17.08
CA PRO A 21 -12.49 -5.99 -17.10
C PRO A 21 -12.58 -4.64 -16.35
N GLN A 22 -13.68 -4.37 -15.67
CA GLN A 22 -13.92 -3.14 -14.91
C GLN A 22 -13.78 -3.32 -13.38
N GLY A 23 -13.30 -4.47 -12.95
CA GLY A 23 -13.15 -4.83 -11.55
C GLY A 23 -14.17 -5.85 -11.07
N PRO A 24 -13.82 -6.51 -9.98
CA PRO A 24 -14.38 -7.79 -9.59
C PRO A 24 -15.69 -7.72 -8.84
N PHE A 25 -16.30 -6.59 -8.71
CA PHE A 25 -17.46 -6.43 -7.85
C PHE A 25 -18.62 -5.85 -8.62
N GLU A 26 -19.66 -6.66 -8.84
CA GLU A 26 -20.98 -6.07 -8.89
C GLU A 26 -21.27 -5.55 -7.47
N PRO A 27 -21.45 -4.24 -7.27
CA PRO A 27 -21.80 -3.72 -5.96
C PRO A 27 -23.15 -4.28 -5.57
N ALA A 28 -23.17 -5.29 -4.74
CA ALA A 28 -24.40 -5.82 -4.16
C ALA A 28 -25.15 -4.78 -3.31
N PHE A 29 -24.53 -3.62 -3.14
CA PHE A 29 -25.04 -2.43 -2.51
C PHE A 29 -24.76 -1.24 -3.41
N ALA A 30 -25.52 -1.09 -4.49
CA ALA A 30 -25.57 0.20 -5.16
C ALA A 30 -26.11 1.19 -4.14
N ALA A 31 -25.24 2.05 -3.63
CA ALA A 31 -25.67 3.18 -2.83
C ALA A 31 -26.65 4.01 -3.69
N GLU A 32 -27.66 4.62 -3.05
CA GLU A 32 -28.56 5.55 -3.74
C GLU A 32 -27.79 6.66 -4.45
N HIS A 33 -26.61 7.01 -3.91
CA HIS A 33 -25.65 7.95 -4.46
C HIS A 33 -24.24 7.31 -4.45
N PRO A 34 -23.90 6.48 -5.44
CA PRO A 34 -22.58 5.84 -5.50
C PRO A 34 -21.49 6.87 -5.74
N ILE A 35 -20.32 6.65 -5.14
CA ILE A 35 -19.11 7.39 -5.51
C ILE A 35 -18.76 7.09 -6.97
N ASP A 36 -18.08 8.03 -7.64
CA ASP A 36 -17.54 7.82 -8.98
C ASP A 36 -16.73 6.51 -9.02
N PRO A 37 -17.09 5.53 -9.85
CA PRO A 37 -16.38 4.25 -9.94
C PRO A 37 -14.95 4.38 -10.47
N GLN A 38 -14.55 5.55 -11.00
CA GLN A 38 -13.18 5.84 -11.42
C GLN A 38 -12.36 6.53 -10.35
N VAL A 39 -12.91 6.78 -9.16
CA VAL A 39 -12.14 7.37 -8.06
C VAL A 39 -10.98 6.45 -7.68
N ARG A 40 -9.83 7.06 -7.41
CA ARG A 40 -8.63 6.38 -6.94
C ARG A 40 -7.91 7.23 -5.91
N VAL A 41 -7.10 6.61 -5.07
CA VAL A 41 -6.21 7.35 -4.19
C VAL A 41 -5.17 8.07 -5.06
N GLY A 42 -5.18 9.39 -5.07
CA GLY A 42 -4.26 10.18 -5.88
C GLY A 42 -2.87 10.23 -5.28
N HIS A 43 -2.78 10.51 -3.98
CA HIS A 43 -1.53 10.54 -3.23
C HIS A 43 -1.79 10.32 -1.74
N VAL A 44 -0.73 9.99 -1.02
CA VAL A 44 -0.68 9.98 0.44
C VAL A 44 0.29 11.06 0.89
N HIS A 45 -0.10 11.85 1.89
CA HIS A 45 0.75 12.90 2.45
C HIS A 45 1.03 12.60 3.92
N LEU A 46 2.29 12.31 4.22
CA LEU A 46 2.76 11.89 5.53
C LEU A 46 3.51 13.02 6.24
N ARG A 47 3.46 13.02 7.55
CA ARG A 47 4.36 13.81 8.36
C ARG A 47 5.66 13.06 8.52
N THR A 48 6.78 13.77 8.44
CA THR A 48 8.10 13.19 8.71
C THR A 48 8.84 14.02 9.76
N ALA A 49 9.68 13.38 10.52
CA ALA A 49 10.58 14.05 11.44
C ALA A 49 11.80 14.69 10.72
N ASP A 50 12.19 14.13 9.56
CA ASP A 50 13.42 14.48 8.86
C ASP A 50 13.30 14.16 7.37
N ILE A 51 13.31 15.20 6.51
CA ILE A 51 13.20 15.08 5.05
C ILE A 51 14.41 14.35 4.45
N ASP A 52 15.62 14.58 4.96
CA ASP A 52 16.81 13.95 4.39
C ASP A 52 16.80 12.43 4.60
N ARG A 53 16.32 12.00 5.77
CA ARG A 53 16.17 10.59 6.09
C ARG A 53 15.10 9.90 5.22
N VAL A 54 13.98 10.54 5.01
CA VAL A 54 12.90 10.05 4.14
C VAL A 54 13.37 10.02 2.69
N ARG A 55 14.07 11.07 2.24
CA ARG A 55 14.65 11.14 0.91
C ARG A 55 15.63 9.98 0.66
N ALA A 56 16.55 9.73 1.58
CA ALA A 56 17.50 8.62 1.45
C ALA A 56 16.77 7.26 1.29
N PHE A 57 15.69 7.04 2.01
CA PHE A 57 14.93 5.81 1.91
C PHE A 57 14.14 5.70 0.60
N TYR A 58 13.29 6.68 0.31
CA TYR A 58 12.38 6.56 -0.84
C TYR A 58 13.05 6.85 -2.19
N VAL A 59 14.05 7.73 -2.23
CA VAL A 59 14.75 8.07 -3.48
C VAL A 59 15.94 7.16 -3.70
N ASP A 60 16.89 7.12 -2.74
CA ASP A 60 18.17 6.47 -2.97
C ASP A 60 18.06 4.94 -2.91
N ILE A 61 17.15 4.38 -2.07
CA ILE A 61 16.93 2.93 -1.97
C ILE A 61 15.76 2.48 -2.86
N MET A 62 14.58 3.06 -2.69
CA MET A 62 13.39 2.60 -3.41
C MET A 62 13.34 3.06 -4.87
N GLY A 63 13.93 4.21 -5.19
CA GLY A 63 14.07 4.71 -6.57
C GLY A 63 12.91 5.60 -7.04
N PHE A 64 12.24 6.31 -6.13
CA PHE A 64 11.27 7.34 -6.51
C PHE A 64 11.95 8.58 -7.09
N ASP A 65 11.29 9.21 -8.05
CA ASP A 65 11.68 10.50 -8.59
C ASP A 65 11.28 11.64 -7.65
N VAL A 66 12.18 12.61 -7.45
CA VAL A 66 11.85 13.87 -6.74
C VAL A 66 11.14 14.81 -7.70
N ILE A 67 9.92 15.18 -7.37
CA ILE A 67 9.12 16.18 -8.11
C ILE A 67 9.33 17.57 -7.54
N LEU A 68 9.37 17.67 -6.22
CA LEU A 68 9.59 18.91 -5.49
C LEU A 68 10.30 18.61 -4.18
N GLU A 69 11.35 19.37 -3.90
CA GLU A 69 11.97 19.46 -2.59
C GLU A 69 12.16 20.93 -2.24
N ALA A 70 11.69 21.36 -1.08
CA ALA A 70 11.86 22.73 -0.63
C ALA A 70 12.02 22.80 0.88
N ARG A 71 12.81 23.76 1.32
CA ARG A 71 13.12 23.99 2.75
C ARG A 71 12.45 25.27 3.24
N ASP A 72 12.19 25.32 4.54
CA ASP A 72 11.63 26.49 5.23
C ASP A 72 10.34 27.02 4.57
N VAL A 73 9.50 26.12 4.07
CA VAL A 73 8.23 26.48 3.40
C VAL A 73 7.18 26.84 4.46
N PRO A 74 6.53 28.01 4.37
CA PRO A 74 5.40 28.32 5.24
C PRO A 74 4.22 27.36 5.03
N GLY A 75 3.65 26.85 6.13
CA GLY A 75 2.48 26.00 6.09
C GLY A 75 1.88 25.77 7.47
N TRP A 76 0.57 25.70 7.54
CA TRP A 76 -0.16 25.38 8.78
C TRP A 76 0.22 26.22 10.01
N GLY A 77 0.59 27.50 9.80
CA GLY A 77 0.98 28.42 10.86
C GLY A 77 2.41 28.25 11.39
N THR A 78 3.24 27.55 10.66
CA THR A 78 4.67 27.32 10.96
C THR A 78 5.48 27.30 9.67
N THR A 79 6.77 27.02 9.75
CA THR A 79 7.63 26.70 8.61
C THR A 79 8.13 25.27 8.74
N GLY A 80 8.47 24.65 7.63
CA GLY A 80 9.02 23.31 7.59
C GLY A 80 9.42 22.92 6.17
N ASP A 81 9.98 21.75 6.03
CA ASP A 81 10.44 21.22 4.77
C ASP A 81 9.36 20.39 4.10
N ILE A 82 9.39 20.30 2.77
CA ILE A 82 8.48 19.47 1.98
C ILE A 82 9.26 18.64 0.95
N LEU A 83 8.74 17.45 0.67
CA LEU A 83 9.24 16.54 -0.36
C LEU A 83 8.07 15.88 -1.07
N PHE A 84 8.01 15.98 -2.40
CA PHE A 84 7.03 15.30 -3.23
C PHE A 84 7.74 14.30 -4.15
N LEU A 85 7.28 13.05 -4.09
CA LEU A 85 7.87 11.94 -4.80
C LEU A 85 6.87 11.28 -5.76
N SER A 86 7.37 10.83 -6.90
CA SER A 86 6.55 10.15 -7.91
C SER A 86 7.27 8.96 -8.52
N ALA A 87 6.49 8.14 -9.21
CA ALA A 87 6.95 7.17 -10.19
C ALA A 87 6.26 7.49 -11.53
N GLY A 88 7.03 7.49 -12.63
CA GLY A 88 6.48 7.64 -13.98
C GLY A 88 5.85 9.00 -14.32
N GLY A 89 6.29 10.10 -13.66
CA GLY A 89 5.94 11.48 -14.06
C GLY A 89 4.56 11.97 -13.60
N TYR A 90 3.88 11.29 -12.69
CA TYR A 90 2.70 11.82 -12.01
C TYR A 90 3.11 12.98 -11.09
N HIS A 91 2.18 13.93 -10.79
CA HIS A 91 2.53 15.11 -9.97
C HIS A 91 3.11 14.77 -8.58
N HIS A 92 2.64 13.73 -7.91
CA HIS A 92 3.26 13.01 -6.79
C HIS A 92 2.35 11.88 -6.31
N HIS A 93 2.96 10.77 -5.87
CA HIS A 93 2.28 9.68 -5.19
C HIS A 93 2.43 9.79 -3.68
N LEU A 94 3.60 10.26 -3.23
CA LEU A 94 3.92 10.46 -1.84
C LEU A 94 4.29 11.92 -1.60
N GLY A 95 3.75 12.51 -0.56
CA GLY A 95 4.11 13.82 -0.05
C GLY A 95 4.59 13.71 1.39
N PHE A 96 5.60 14.49 1.74
CA PHE A 96 6.15 14.55 3.10
C PHE A 96 6.31 16.01 3.52
N ASN A 97 6.11 16.27 4.80
CA ASN A 97 6.43 17.56 5.39
C ASN A 97 6.83 17.44 6.87
N THR A 98 7.57 18.45 7.35
CA THR A 98 8.01 18.57 8.73
C THR A 98 7.26 19.62 9.53
N TRP A 99 6.24 20.30 9.00
CA TRP A 99 5.60 21.47 9.60
C TRP A 99 5.22 21.33 11.07
N LYS A 100 4.81 20.13 11.50
CA LYS A 100 4.42 19.84 12.89
C LYS A 100 5.08 18.61 13.47
N SER A 101 6.14 18.13 12.82
CA SER A 101 6.77 16.85 13.14
C SER A 101 8.29 16.85 13.08
N ALA A 102 8.93 18.01 12.79
CA ALA A 102 10.40 18.10 12.77
C ALA A 102 11.00 17.56 14.06
N GLY A 103 11.89 16.53 13.95
CA GLY A 103 12.56 15.90 15.10
C GLY A 103 11.61 15.15 16.05
N GLY A 104 10.35 14.96 15.67
CA GLY A 104 9.35 14.27 16.49
C GLY A 104 9.53 12.76 16.51
N PRO A 105 8.92 12.06 17.49
CA PRO A 105 8.91 10.60 17.54
C PRO A 105 7.95 10.01 16.49
N PRO A 106 8.11 8.72 16.15
CA PRO A 106 7.11 7.96 15.41
C PRO A 106 5.74 7.99 16.10
N GLN A 107 4.68 7.67 15.33
CA GLN A 107 3.35 7.50 15.90
C GLN A 107 3.37 6.37 16.95
N PRO A 108 2.82 6.58 18.16
CA PRO A 108 2.75 5.53 19.18
C PRO A 108 1.87 4.36 18.74
N ASP A 109 2.19 3.16 19.20
CA ASP A 109 1.33 2.00 19.05
C ASP A 109 -0.02 2.18 19.74
N GLY A 110 -1.07 1.54 19.22
CA GLY A 110 -2.40 1.50 19.83
C GLY A 110 -3.25 2.75 19.63
N VAL A 111 -2.83 3.68 18.79
CA VAL A 111 -3.66 4.84 18.38
C VAL A 111 -4.28 4.59 17.01
N THR A 112 -5.45 5.20 16.78
CA THR A 112 -6.08 5.15 15.44
C THR A 112 -5.31 5.99 14.45
N GLY A 113 -5.25 5.54 13.18
CA GLY A 113 -4.56 6.24 12.11
C GLY A 113 -4.42 5.38 10.86
N LEU A 114 -3.46 5.72 10.03
CA LEU A 114 -3.10 4.91 8.87
C LEU A 114 -2.43 3.62 9.35
N HIS A 115 -2.93 2.47 8.87
CA HIS A 115 -2.28 1.18 9.15
C HIS A 115 -1.05 1.00 8.27
N HIS A 116 -1.22 1.06 6.95
CA HIS A 116 -0.14 1.02 5.98
C HIS A 116 -0.50 1.76 4.68
N VAL A 117 0.49 2.00 3.85
CA VAL A 117 0.33 2.42 2.45
C VAL A 117 0.77 1.28 1.56
N ALA A 118 -0.12 0.80 0.69
CA ALA A 118 0.23 -0.17 -0.33
C ALA A 118 0.75 0.52 -1.60
N LEU A 119 1.93 0.09 -2.05
CA LEU A 119 2.57 0.49 -3.30
C LEU A 119 2.52 -0.68 -4.27
N ASN A 120 1.66 -0.58 -5.29
CA ASN A 120 1.44 -1.68 -6.22
C ASN A 120 2.37 -1.60 -7.43
N PHE A 121 3.16 -2.64 -7.65
CA PHE A 121 4.13 -2.76 -8.73
C PHE A 121 3.50 -3.39 -9.96
N SER A 122 3.94 -2.96 -11.13
CA SER A 122 3.40 -3.42 -12.42
C SER A 122 3.74 -4.88 -12.76
N SER A 123 4.70 -5.49 -12.06
CA SER A 123 5.07 -6.90 -12.23
C SER A 123 5.80 -7.45 -11.01
N ARG A 124 5.75 -8.78 -10.84
CA ARG A 124 6.51 -9.51 -9.82
C ARG A 124 8.00 -9.19 -9.89
N ALA A 125 8.57 -9.08 -11.10
CA ALA A 125 9.98 -8.74 -11.28
C ALA A 125 10.31 -7.33 -10.75
N ARG A 126 9.43 -6.34 -10.96
CA ARG A 126 9.63 -4.99 -10.43
C ARG A 126 9.53 -4.93 -8.91
N LEU A 127 8.59 -5.67 -8.33
CA LEU A 127 8.54 -5.87 -6.88
C LEU A 127 9.85 -6.49 -6.38
N ALA A 128 10.27 -7.61 -6.95
CA ALA A 128 11.50 -8.31 -6.58
C ALA A 128 12.74 -7.42 -6.65
N GLN A 129 12.92 -6.63 -7.73
CA GLN A 129 14.03 -5.68 -7.88
C GLN A 129 14.05 -4.62 -6.78
N THR A 130 12.88 -4.14 -6.35
CA THR A 130 12.81 -3.16 -5.25
C THR A 130 13.10 -3.81 -3.91
N VAL A 131 12.56 -5.00 -3.67
CA VAL A 131 12.84 -5.78 -2.45
C VAL A 131 14.34 -6.13 -2.37
N GLN A 132 14.98 -6.49 -3.49
CA GLN A 132 16.43 -6.73 -3.51
C GLN A 132 17.22 -5.50 -3.04
N ARG A 133 16.89 -4.29 -3.55
CA ARG A 133 17.55 -3.06 -3.10
C ARG A 133 17.37 -2.79 -1.61
N LEU A 134 16.19 -3.08 -1.07
CA LEU A 134 15.92 -2.94 0.37
C LEU A 134 16.76 -3.92 1.19
N VAL A 135 16.86 -5.17 0.74
CA VAL A 135 17.70 -6.21 1.37
C VAL A 135 19.17 -5.80 1.32
N ASP A 136 19.67 -5.37 0.17
CA ASP A 136 21.06 -4.92 -0.02
C ASP A 136 21.41 -3.71 0.85
N ALA A 137 20.41 -2.84 1.10
CA ALA A 137 20.54 -1.70 2.00
C ALA A 137 20.37 -2.06 3.49
N GLY A 138 20.09 -3.33 3.81
CA GLY A 138 19.90 -3.79 5.18
C GLY A 138 18.58 -3.34 5.81
N VAL A 139 17.57 -2.97 5.03
CA VAL A 139 16.25 -2.60 5.53
C VAL A 139 15.51 -3.84 6.02
N PRO A 140 15.04 -3.87 7.29
CA PRO A 140 14.33 -5.01 7.83
C PRO A 140 12.97 -5.23 7.12
N LEU A 141 12.74 -6.43 6.62
CA LEU A 141 11.42 -6.87 6.16
C LEU A 141 10.67 -7.48 7.35
N ARG A 142 9.39 -7.14 7.52
CA ARG A 142 8.59 -7.58 8.68
C ARG A 142 7.80 -8.84 8.40
N GLN A 143 7.18 -8.90 7.22
CA GLN A 143 6.37 -10.03 6.79
C GLN A 143 6.38 -10.12 5.27
N LEU A 144 6.31 -11.35 4.77
CA LEU A 144 6.12 -11.65 3.35
C LEU A 144 4.92 -12.57 3.24
N SER A 145 3.94 -12.18 2.42
CA SER A 145 2.66 -12.88 2.34
C SER A 145 2.21 -13.07 0.89
N ASP A 146 1.62 -14.21 0.63
CA ASP A 146 0.82 -14.47 -0.56
C ASP A 146 -0.66 -14.45 -0.15
N HIS A 147 -1.35 -13.38 -0.53
CA HIS A 147 -2.78 -13.21 -0.25
C HIS A 147 -3.68 -13.90 -1.30
N GLY A 148 -3.08 -14.61 -2.25
CA GLY A 148 -3.79 -15.23 -3.36
C GLY A 148 -4.14 -14.24 -4.47
N THR A 149 -4.64 -13.06 -4.14
CA THR A 149 -4.88 -11.97 -5.09
C THR A 149 -3.62 -11.18 -5.43
N HIS A 150 -2.68 -11.11 -4.50
CA HIS A 150 -1.43 -10.36 -4.65
C HIS A 150 -0.33 -10.94 -3.76
N LEU A 151 0.91 -10.66 -4.13
CA LEU A 151 2.06 -10.85 -3.26
C LEU A 151 2.34 -9.56 -2.51
N ALA A 152 2.70 -9.65 -1.24
CA ALA A 152 2.95 -8.51 -0.37
C ALA A 152 4.24 -8.67 0.44
N VAL A 153 5.02 -7.59 0.55
CA VAL A 153 6.18 -7.47 1.44
C VAL A 153 5.96 -6.28 2.35
N TYR A 154 5.93 -6.53 3.65
CA TYR A 154 5.67 -5.51 4.67
C TYR A 154 6.97 -5.05 5.32
N LEU A 155 7.10 -3.75 5.49
CA LEU A 155 8.23 -3.10 6.15
C LEU A 155 7.77 -1.77 6.77
N SER A 156 8.65 -1.10 7.50
CA SER A 156 8.39 0.27 7.96
C SER A 156 9.35 1.25 7.31
N ASP A 157 8.88 2.44 7.03
CA ASP A 157 9.72 3.55 6.61
C ASP A 157 10.55 4.12 7.79
N PRO A 158 11.46 5.07 7.56
CA PRO A 158 12.29 5.64 8.64
C PRO A 158 11.51 6.33 9.78
N ASP A 159 10.29 6.78 9.53
CA ASP A 159 9.42 7.38 10.55
C ASP A 159 8.50 6.38 11.24
N GLY A 160 8.58 5.09 10.88
CA GLY A 160 7.75 4.03 11.44
C GLY A 160 6.39 3.89 10.76
N ASN A 161 6.16 4.54 9.62
CA ASN A 161 4.95 4.29 8.83
C ASN A 161 5.06 2.92 8.17
N ASP A 162 4.02 2.11 8.29
CA ASP A 162 4.00 0.80 7.67
C ASP A 162 3.74 0.90 6.17
N LEU A 163 4.51 0.17 5.40
CA LEU A 163 4.42 0.04 3.95
C LEU A 163 4.11 -1.41 3.59
N GLU A 164 3.29 -1.55 2.55
CA GLU A 164 3.08 -2.78 1.82
C GLU A 164 3.60 -2.60 0.39
N LEU A 165 4.60 -3.38 0.00
CA LEU A 165 5.02 -3.46 -1.39
C LEU A 165 4.29 -4.63 -2.03
N ALA A 166 3.40 -4.35 -2.96
CA ALA A 166 2.48 -5.33 -3.51
C ALA A 166 2.65 -5.53 -5.03
N TRP A 167 2.33 -6.72 -5.50
CA TRP A 167 2.08 -7.01 -6.90
C TRP A 167 0.79 -7.80 -7.03
N ASP A 168 -0.21 -7.17 -7.65
CA ASP A 168 -1.48 -7.80 -7.95
C ASP A 168 -1.29 -8.86 -9.04
N ARG A 169 -1.79 -10.07 -8.77
CA ARG A 169 -1.91 -11.11 -9.80
C ARG A 169 -2.89 -10.66 -10.88
N PRO A 170 -2.75 -11.17 -12.10
CA PRO A 170 -3.81 -11.07 -13.10
C PRO A 170 -5.15 -11.51 -12.50
N PHE A 171 -6.19 -10.77 -12.81
CA PHE A 171 -7.51 -10.99 -12.24
C PHE A 171 -8.01 -12.43 -12.40
N GLU A 172 -7.70 -13.05 -13.52
CA GLU A 172 -8.08 -14.42 -13.86
C GLU A 172 -7.45 -15.47 -12.92
N GLU A 173 -6.39 -15.09 -12.21
CA GLU A 173 -5.70 -15.93 -11.23
C GLU A 173 -6.22 -15.74 -9.80
N TRP A 174 -7.12 -14.79 -9.56
CA TRP A 174 -7.60 -14.51 -8.22
C TRP A 174 -8.43 -15.68 -7.68
N PRO A 175 -8.16 -16.14 -6.46
CA PRO A 175 -8.92 -17.23 -5.87
C PRO A 175 -10.35 -16.80 -5.54
N VAL A 176 -11.26 -17.75 -5.64
CA VAL A 176 -12.61 -17.58 -5.10
C VAL A 176 -12.55 -17.87 -3.60
N TYR A 177 -12.44 -16.83 -2.79
CA TYR A 177 -12.40 -16.98 -1.35
C TYR A 177 -13.67 -17.65 -0.80
N GLY A 178 -13.49 -18.52 0.21
CA GLY A 178 -14.58 -19.25 0.81
C GLY A 178 -15.03 -20.50 0.06
N SER A 179 -14.42 -20.80 -1.11
CA SER A 179 -14.62 -22.08 -1.80
C SER A 179 -13.73 -23.19 -1.21
N ALA A 180 -14.14 -24.44 -1.39
CA ALA A 180 -13.31 -25.58 -1.02
C ALA A 180 -12.01 -25.56 -1.84
N GLY A 181 -10.86 -25.52 -1.14
CA GLY A 181 -9.54 -25.45 -1.77
C GLY A 181 -9.03 -24.02 -2.06
N ALA A 182 -9.75 -22.98 -1.65
CA ALA A 182 -9.22 -21.63 -1.68
C ALA A 182 -7.92 -21.55 -0.84
N PRO A 183 -6.88 -20.81 -1.30
CA PRO A 183 -5.67 -20.62 -0.52
C PRO A 183 -5.96 -19.90 0.80
N ALA A 184 -5.08 -20.04 1.76
CA ALA A 184 -5.10 -19.21 2.96
C ALA A 184 -4.98 -17.73 2.54
N ILE A 185 -5.74 -16.85 3.21
CA ILE A 185 -5.72 -15.41 2.94
C ILE A 185 -4.32 -14.79 3.22
N ASP A 186 -3.46 -15.50 3.91
CA ASP A 186 -2.15 -15.02 4.36
C ASP A 186 -1.15 -16.21 4.39
N ALA A 187 -0.85 -16.74 3.20
CA ALA A 187 0.15 -17.80 3.07
C ALA A 187 1.56 -17.18 3.11
N PRO A 188 2.56 -17.87 3.70
CA PRO A 188 3.94 -17.41 3.66
C PRO A 188 4.46 -17.28 2.23
N LEU A 189 5.12 -16.15 1.92
CA LEU A 189 5.86 -15.96 0.69
C LEU A 189 7.35 -16.18 0.98
N ASP A 190 7.98 -17.04 0.19
CA ASP A 190 9.42 -17.27 0.28
C ASP A 190 10.21 -16.12 -0.36
N LEU A 191 11.19 -15.58 0.36
CA LEU A 191 11.98 -14.44 -0.12
C LEU A 191 12.87 -14.81 -1.30
N ASP A 192 13.52 -15.96 -1.25
CA ASP A 192 14.42 -16.40 -2.33
C ASP A 192 13.65 -16.66 -3.62
N ASP A 193 12.44 -17.23 -3.50
CA ASP A 193 11.52 -17.42 -4.64
C ASP A 193 11.05 -16.07 -5.22
N LEU A 194 10.77 -15.09 -4.36
CA LEU A 194 10.45 -13.75 -4.84
C LEU A 194 11.63 -13.13 -5.58
N LEU A 195 12.82 -13.15 -4.98
CA LEU A 195 14.03 -12.53 -5.54
C LEU A 195 14.53 -13.20 -6.82
N ALA A 196 14.24 -14.48 -7.02
CA ALA A 196 14.55 -15.17 -8.27
C ALA A 196 13.81 -14.58 -9.50
N ALA A 197 12.83 -13.70 -9.29
CA ALA A 197 12.11 -13.00 -10.35
C ALA A 197 12.72 -11.61 -10.70
N ALA A 198 13.79 -11.17 -10.00
CA ALA A 198 14.38 -9.83 -10.14
C ALA A 198 15.08 -9.57 -11.49
#